data_0b7babbf2e4d594ba8cec21de7c54caa
#
_entry.id   0b7babbf2e4d594ba8cec21de7c54caa
#
_cell.length_a   1.000
_cell.length_b   1.000
_cell.length_c   1.000
_cell.angle_alpha   90.00
_cell.angle_beta   90.00
_cell.angle_gamma   90.00
#
_symmetry.space_group_name_H-M   'P 1'
#
loop_
_entity.id
_entity.type
_entity.pdbx_description
1 polymer ?
#
loop_
_entity_poly.entity_id
_entity_poly.type
_entity_poly.pdbx_seq_one_letter_code
_entity_poly.pdbx_strand_id
1 'polypeptide(L)'
;DVGGPTANCRHPSCGKQTEHGVCRNRQCLWPKPCKNLDADHSDYVRLLKKLRDISGVKKVFIRSGIRFDYLLADQKNDFLRELCEHHVSGQLKVAPEHVSDQVLSLMGKPENSVYEEFIRQYKRMNERLGKKQYVVPYLMSSHPGSTLKEAVELAEYCRDLGYMPEQV
;
A
#
# COMPACT_ATOMS: atom_id res chain seq x y z
N ASP A 1 8.89 3.15 14.70
CA ASP A 1 8.26 2.72 13.45
C ASP A 1 7.26 1.59 13.72
N VAL A 2 6.03 1.76 13.28
CA VAL A 2 4.94 0.77 13.40
C VAL A 2 4.44 0.32 12.04
N GLY A 3 5.16 0.64 10.98
CA GLY A 3 4.89 0.23 9.61
C GLY A 3 5.51 -1.13 9.25
N GLY A 4 5.32 -1.52 8.02
CA GLY A 4 5.83 -2.73 7.38
C GLY A 4 5.03 -3.07 6.14
N PRO A 5 5.52 -3.92 5.25
CA PRO A 5 4.82 -4.25 3.99
C PRO A 5 3.39 -4.76 4.19
N THR A 6 3.11 -5.30 5.36
CA THR A 6 1.80 -5.86 5.73
C THR A 6 1.32 -5.38 7.10
N ALA A 7 1.84 -4.26 7.60
CA ALA A 7 1.52 -3.76 8.94
C ALA A 7 0.03 -3.47 9.14
N ASN A 8 -0.65 -3.06 8.09
CA ASN A 8 -2.09 -2.82 8.10
C ASN A 8 -2.93 -4.08 7.84
N CYS A 9 -2.33 -5.25 7.59
CA CYS A 9 -3.02 -6.54 7.47
C CYS A 9 -2.92 -7.29 8.81
N ARG A 10 -3.65 -6.86 9.83
CA ARG A 10 -3.46 -7.30 11.22
C ARG A 10 -4.22 -8.56 11.63
N HIS A 11 -5.20 -8.95 10.88
CA HIS A 11 -6.04 -10.12 11.16
C HIS A 11 -6.23 -10.96 9.89
N PRO A 12 -6.68 -12.20 10.01
CA PRO A 12 -7.05 -13.01 8.86
C PRO A 12 -8.06 -12.29 7.98
N SER A 13 -7.85 -12.32 6.67
CA SER A 13 -8.67 -11.57 5.71
C SER A 13 -10.09 -12.12 5.54
N CYS A 14 -10.42 -13.27 6.11
CA CYS A 14 -11.77 -13.88 6.11
C CYS A 14 -11.84 -15.09 7.05
N GLY A 15 -13.04 -15.53 7.42
CA GLY A 15 -13.27 -16.70 8.26
C GLY A 15 -12.64 -17.99 7.71
N LYS A 16 -12.66 -18.18 6.38
CA LYS A 16 -11.99 -19.35 5.76
C LYS A 16 -10.47 -19.37 6.03
N GLN A 17 -9.83 -18.22 6.02
CA GLN A 17 -8.40 -18.13 6.30
C GLN A 17 -8.10 -18.48 7.77
N THR A 18 -9.00 -18.15 8.68
CA THR A 18 -8.89 -18.49 10.09
C THR A 18 -8.98 -20.00 10.31
N GLU A 19 -9.90 -20.68 9.61
CA GLU A 19 -10.18 -22.11 9.81
C GLU A 19 -9.24 -23.04 8.99
N HIS A 20 -8.90 -22.64 7.77
CA HIS A 20 -8.25 -23.52 6.80
C HIS A 20 -6.93 -22.94 6.23
N GLY A 21 -6.50 -21.75 6.70
CA GLY A 21 -5.32 -21.06 6.18
C GLY A 21 -5.56 -20.42 4.82
N VAL A 22 -4.47 -20.04 4.16
CA VAL A 22 -4.52 -19.31 2.87
C VAL A 22 -5.08 -20.17 1.73
N CYS A 23 -5.79 -19.55 0.80
CA CYS A 23 -6.29 -20.21 -0.38
C CYS A 23 -5.15 -20.61 -1.32
N ARG A 24 -5.12 -21.87 -1.77
CA ARG A 24 -4.07 -22.39 -2.67
C ARG A 24 -4.10 -21.76 -4.07
N ASN A 25 -5.31 -21.47 -4.59
CA ASN A 25 -5.53 -21.07 -5.98
C ASN A 25 -6.05 -19.64 -6.12
N ARG A 26 -5.93 -18.81 -5.07
CA ARG A 26 -6.44 -17.44 -5.08
C ARG A 26 -5.70 -16.57 -4.09
N GLN A 27 -5.37 -15.36 -4.52
CA GLN A 27 -4.94 -14.28 -3.66
C GLN A 27 -6.12 -13.38 -3.29
N CYS A 28 -6.08 -12.76 -2.12
CA CYS A 28 -7.23 -11.99 -1.60
C CYS A 28 -7.53 -10.73 -2.42
N LEU A 29 -6.53 -10.14 -3.05
CA LEU A 29 -6.63 -8.89 -3.82
C LEU A 29 -6.38 -9.06 -5.31
N TRP A 30 -6.00 -10.25 -5.78
CA TRP A 30 -5.71 -10.52 -7.18
C TRP A 30 -6.48 -11.74 -7.70
N PRO A 31 -6.92 -11.74 -8.98
CA PRO A 31 -6.96 -10.64 -9.96
C PRO A 31 -7.97 -9.55 -9.62
N LYS A 32 -8.91 -9.82 -8.74
CA LYS A 32 -9.90 -8.88 -8.20
C LYS A 32 -10.09 -9.17 -6.71
N PRO A 33 -10.44 -8.17 -5.89
CA PRO A 33 -10.72 -8.37 -4.47
C PRO A 33 -11.69 -9.53 -4.24
N CYS A 34 -11.35 -10.37 -3.28
CA CYS A 34 -12.20 -11.50 -2.90
C CYS A 34 -13.48 -10.99 -2.26
N LYS A 35 -14.62 -11.60 -2.59
CA LYS A 35 -15.93 -11.23 -1.99
C LYS A 35 -15.96 -11.37 -0.47
N ASN A 36 -15.14 -12.26 0.07
CA ASN A 36 -15.06 -12.52 1.51
C ASN A 36 -13.92 -11.74 2.19
N LEU A 37 -13.27 -10.83 1.47
CA LEU A 37 -12.18 -10.03 2.01
C LEU A 37 -12.73 -9.09 3.09
N ASP A 38 -12.20 -9.22 4.30
CA ASP A 38 -12.35 -8.25 5.36
C ASP A 38 -11.09 -7.38 5.40
N ALA A 39 -11.21 -6.15 4.95
CA ALA A 39 -10.13 -5.17 4.90
C ALA A 39 -10.31 -4.06 5.95
N ASP A 40 -11.08 -4.31 7.01
CA ASP A 40 -11.33 -3.33 8.07
C ASP A 40 -10.03 -2.98 8.81
N HIS A 41 -9.68 -1.70 8.81
CA HIS A 41 -8.52 -1.15 9.52
C HIS A 41 -8.85 -0.60 10.92
N SER A 42 -10.08 -0.75 11.41
CA SER A 42 -10.51 -0.19 12.69
C SER A 42 -9.61 -0.62 13.87
N ASP A 43 -9.15 -1.89 13.86
CA ASP A 43 -8.22 -2.38 14.89
C ASP A 43 -6.85 -1.71 14.81
N TYR A 44 -6.34 -1.52 13.59
CA TYR A 44 -5.05 -0.85 13.38
C TYR A 44 -5.12 0.64 13.74
N VAL A 45 -6.18 1.34 13.34
CA VAL A 45 -6.45 2.73 13.74
C VAL A 45 -6.51 2.86 15.27
N ARG A 46 -7.22 1.94 15.93
CA ARG A 46 -7.31 1.91 17.40
C ARG A 46 -5.94 1.71 18.06
N LEU A 47 -5.10 0.82 17.51
CA LEU A 47 -3.73 0.63 17.99
C LEU A 47 -2.91 1.90 17.83
N LEU A 48 -2.95 2.53 16.65
CA LEU A 48 -2.19 3.75 16.36
C LEU A 48 -2.57 4.89 17.32
N LYS A 49 -3.87 5.07 17.58
CA LYS A 49 -4.36 6.04 18.55
C LYS A 49 -3.85 5.75 19.96
N LYS A 50 -3.96 4.50 20.43
CA LYS A 50 -3.42 4.09 21.74
C LYS A 50 -1.92 4.36 21.87
N LEU A 51 -1.15 4.11 20.82
CA LEU A 51 0.29 4.38 20.82
C LEU A 51 0.60 5.88 20.91
N ARG A 52 -0.21 6.73 20.30
CA ARG A 52 -0.05 8.19 20.42
C ARG A 52 -0.38 8.71 21.81
N ASP A 53 -1.31 8.06 22.50
CA ASP A 53 -1.80 8.46 23.83
C ASP A 53 -0.85 8.06 24.97
N ILE A 54 0.20 7.27 24.69
CA ILE A 54 1.20 6.88 25.69
C ILE A 54 1.98 8.12 26.14
N SER A 55 2.00 8.36 27.45
CA SER A 55 2.76 9.48 28.04
C SER A 55 4.24 9.45 27.61
N GLY A 56 4.76 10.57 27.18
CA GLY A 56 6.13 10.71 26.67
C GLY A 56 6.32 10.38 25.19
N VAL A 57 5.35 9.74 24.53
CA VAL A 57 5.40 9.52 23.09
C VAL A 57 5.02 10.81 22.35
N LYS A 58 5.96 11.36 21.58
CA LYS A 58 5.72 12.58 20.80
C LYS A 58 5.13 12.31 19.43
N LYS A 59 5.59 11.26 18.76
CA LYS A 59 5.16 10.88 17.40
C LYS A 59 5.22 9.37 17.22
N VAL A 60 4.27 8.86 16.44
CA VAL A 60 4.21 7.45 16.02
C VAL A 60 4.19 7.44 14.49
N PHE A 61 5.29 7.02 13.85
CA PHE A 61 5.40 7.05 12.41
C PHE A 61 5.34 5.65 11.79
N ILE A 62 4.74 5.59 10.61
CA ILE A 62 4.76 4.44 9.70
C ILE A 62 5.81 4.75 8.63
N ARG A 63 7.03 4.21 8.79
CA ARG A 63 8.18 4.47 7.90
C ARG A 63 8.45 3.33 6.93
N SER A 64 8.20 2.10 7.35
CA SER A 64 8.49 0.89 6.56
C SER A 64 7.41 0.56 5.52
N GLY A 65 6.39 1.43 5.41
CA GLY A 65 5.34 1.29 4.42
C GLY A 65 4.07 0.60 4.90
N ILE A 66 3.15 0.43 3.98
CA ILE A 66 1.85 -0.23 4.15
C ILE A 66 1.46 -0.96 2.85
N ARG A 67 0.47 -1.83 2.93
CA ARG A 67 -0.24 -2.37 1.75
C ARG A 67 -1.31 -1.38 1.31
N PHE A 68 -1.04 -0.67 0.23
CA PHE A 68 -1.95 0.35 -0.31
C PHE A 68 -3.21 -0.26 -0.96
N ASP A 69 -3.07 -1.43 -1.58
CA ASP A 69 -4.15 -2.18 -2.19
C ASP A 69 -5.16 -2.69 -1.13
N TYR A 70 -4.66 -3.09 0.03
CA TYR A 70 -5.49 -3.49 1.17
C TYR A 70 -6.18 -2.28 1.80
N LEU A 71 -5.50 -1.13 1.87
CA LEU A 71 -6.09 0.13 2.33
C LEU A 71 -7.27 0.56 1.45
N LEU A 72 -7.11 0.47 0.12
CA LEU A 72 -8.18 0.82 -0.82
C LEU A 72 -9.39 -0.12 -0.75
N ALA A 73 -9.20 -1.35 -0.30
CA ALA A 73 -10.30 -2.30 -0.10
C ALA A 73 -11.16 -1.97 1.13
N ASP A 74 -10.68 -1.13 2.05
CA ASP A 74 -11.44 -0.65 3.20
C ASP A 74 -12.41 0.46 2.79
N GLN A 75 -13.70 0.18 2.90
CA GLN A 75 -14.76 1.13 2.52
C GLN A 75 -14.92 2.30 3.51
N LYS A 76 -14.41 2.18 4.74
CA LYS A 76 -14.57 3.20 5.79
C LYS A 76 -13.67 4.42 5.61
N ASN A 77 -12.53 4.26 4.91
CA ASN A 77 -11.52 5.30 4.65
C ASN A 77 -10.92 6.04 5.87
N ASP A 78 -11.25 5.61 7.10
CA ASP A 78 -10.75 6.25 8.31
C ASP A 78 -9.25 6.09 8.46
N PHE A 79 -8.72 4.96 8.00
CA PHE A 79 -7.27 4.68 8.08
C PHE A 79 -6.46 5.63 7.20
N LEU A 80 -6.89 5.94 5.98
CA LEU A 80 -6.15 6.88 5.10
C LEU A 80 -6.03 8.26 5.75
N ARG A 81 -7.10 8.74 6.38
CA ARG A 81 -7.10 10.01 7.09
C ARG A 81 -6.14 9.97 8.29
N GLU A 82 -6.29 8.98 9.18
CA GLU A 82 -5.44 8.81 10.36
C GLU A 82 -3.95 8.72 9.97
N LEU A 83 -3.65 7.96 8.90
CA LEU A 83 -2.31 7.81 8.35
C LEU A 83 -1.71 9.16 7.96
N CYS A 84 -2.38 9.91 7.08
CA CYS A 84 -1.89 11.19 6.57
C CYS A 84 -1.80 12.25 7.67
N GLU A 85 -2.76 12.27 8.59
CA GLU A 85 -2.82 13.30 9.63
C GLU A 85 -1.72 13.14 10.67
N HIS A 86 -1.40 11.90 11.06
CA HIS A 86 -0.59 11.63 12.25
C HIS A 86 0.65 10.75 12.05
N HIS A 87 0.69 9.91 11.01
CA HIS A 87 1.64 8.79 10.96
C HIS A 87 2.65 8.85 9.81
N VAL A 88 2.57 9.85 8.93
CA VAL A 88 3.55 10.08 7.86
C VAL A 88 4.41 11.28 8.20
N SER A 89 5.74 11.08 8.21
CA SER A 89 6.72 12.13 8.55
C SER A 89 7.14 13.00 7.35
N GLY A 90 6.51 12.82 6.19
CA GLY A 90 6.82 13.49 4.92
C GLY A 90 6.88 12.51 3.75
N GLN A 91 7.29 11.27 3.99
CA GLN A 91 7.37 10.22 2.96
C GLN A 91 6.64 8.97 3.43
N LEU A 92 5.82 8.41 2.54
CA LEU A 92 5.16 7.12 2.72
C LEU A 92 5.71 6.12 1.70
N LYS A 93 6.25 5.01 2.17
CA LYS A 93 6.74 3.92 1.31
C LYS A 93 5.60 2.98 0.95
N VAL A 94 5.51 2.61 -0.30
CA VAL A 94 4.58 1.59 -0.82
C VAL A 94 5.26 0.76 -1.89
N ALA A 95 4.80 -0.47 -2.10
CA ALA A 95 5.42 -1.40 -3.02
C ALA A 95 4.49 -1.75 -4.20
N PRO A 96 4.33 -0.87 -5.20
CA PRO A 96 3.63 -1.21 -6.43
C PRO A 96 4.38 -2.27 -7.24
N GLU A 97 5.69 -2.36 -7.10
CA GLU A 97 6.65 -3.27 -7.73
C GLU A 97 6.87 -3.03 -9.21
N HIS A 98 5.85 -2.79 -10.01
CA HIS A 98 5.94 -2.54 -11.44
C HIS A 98 4.76 -1.67 -11.91
N VAL A 99 4.84 -1.17 -13.15
CA VAL A 99 3.77 -0.39 -13.80
C VAL A 99 3.07 -1.16 -14.91
N SER A 100 3.71 -2.20 -15.44
CA SER A 100 3.11 -3.07 -16.46
C SER A 100 2.18 -4.11 -15.82
N ASP A 101 0.91 -4.12 -16.25
CA ASP A 101 -0.09 -5.08 -15.77
C ASP A 101 0.27 -6.52 -16.11
N GLN A 102 1.02 -6.75 -17.20
CA GLN A 102 1.53 -8.07 -17.55
C GLN A 102 2.47 -8.59 -16.46
N VAL A 103 3.43 -7.76 -16.01
CA VAL A 103 4.39 -8.13 -14.97
C VAL A 103 3.69 -8.25 -13.61
N LEU A 104 2.81 -7.31 -13.28
CA LEU A 104 2.00 -7.35 -12.05
C LEU A 104 1.15 -8.62 -11.97
N SER A 105 0.58 -9.07 -13.07
CA SER A 105 -0.17 -10.33 -13.14
C SER A 105 0.71 -11.54 -12.83
N LEU A 106 1.95 -11.58 -13.33
CA LEU A 106 2.91 -12.64 -13.01
C LEU A 106 3.32 -12.64 -11.54
N MET A 107 3.39 -11.46 -10.93
CA MET A 107 3.63 -11.30 -9.49
C MET A 107 2.40 -11.64 -8.62
N GLY A 108 1.21 -11.81 -9.22
CA GLY A 108 -0.06 -11.94 -8.51
C GLY A 108 -0.46 -10.67 -7.76
N LYS A 109 -0.11 -9.52 -8.32
CA LYS A 109 -0.45 -8.20 -7.78
C LYS A 109 -1.61 -7.56 -8.55
N PRO A 110 -2.38 -6.66 -7.93
CA PRO A 110 -3.39 -5.87 -8.63
C PRO A 110 -2.79 -5.06 -9.78
N GLU A 111 -3.65 -4.73 -10.75
CA GLU A 111 -3.29 -3.87 -11.87
C GLU A 111 -2.77 -2.49 -11.41
N ASN A 112 -1.95 -1.85 -12.23
CA ASN A 112 -1.37 -0.52 -11.93
C ASN A 112 -2.43 0.54 -11.66
N SER A 113 -3.62 0.41 -12.26
CA SER A 113 -4.78 1.28 -12.00
C SER A 113 -5.15 1.39 -10.51
N VAL A 114 -4.92 0.34 -9.72
CA VAL A 114 -5.15 0.32 -8.26
C VAL A 114 -4.13 1.21 -7.56
N TYR A 115 -2.87 1.17 -7.98
CA TYR A 115 -1.84 2.06 -7.44
C TYR A 115 -2.10 3.52 -7.80
N GLU A 116 -2.50 3.80 -9.03
CA GLU A 116 -2.87 5.16 -9.47
C GLU A 116 -4.05 5.72 -8.67
N GLU A 117 -5.06 4.88 -8.37
CA GLU A 117 -6.18 5.30 -7.52
C GLU A 117 -5.72 5.63 -6.10
N PHE A 118 -4.82 4.83 -5.54
CA PHE A 118 -4.21 5.13 -4.24
C PHE A 118 -3.50 6.49 -4.27
N ILE A 119 -2.69 6.78 -5.29
CA ILE A 119 -1.99 8.06 -5.44
C ILE A 119 -2.99 9.22 -5.50
N ARG A 120 -4.09 9.07 -6.26
CA ARG A 120 -5.13 10.11 -6.34
C ARG A 120 -5.78 10.38 -4.98
N GLN A 121 -6.15 9.33 -4.25
CA GLN A 121 -6.77 9.47 -2.93
C GLN A 121 -5.80 10.06 -1.91
N TYR A 122 -4.54 9.62 -1.93
CA TYR A 122 -3.49 10.12 -1.04
C TYR A 122 -3.23 11.62 -1.26
N LYS A 123 -3.12 12.06 -2.52
CA LYS A 123 -2.96 13.49 -2.88
C LYS A 123 -4.14 14.32 -2.38
N ARG A 124 -5.37 13.91 -2.68
CA ARG A 124 -6.59 14.59 -2.23
C ARG A 124 -6.65 14.70 -0.70
N MET A 125 -6.26 13.64 0.01
CA MET A 125 -6.26 13.66 1.47
C MET A 125 -5.23 14.66 2.00
N ASN A 126 -4.02 14.69 1.44
CA ASN A 126 -2.98 15.64 1.81
C ASN A 126 -3.40 17.10 1.56
N GLU A 127 -4.04 17.37 0.42
CA GLU A 127 -4.60 18.69 0.09
C GLU A 127 -5.63 19.14 1.14
N ARG A 128 -6.57 18.25 1.50
CA ARG A 128 -7.59 18.51 2.53
C ARG A 128 -7.00 18.78 3.91
N LEU A 129 -5.90 18.12 4.23
CA LEU A 129 -5.21 18.23 5.52
C LEU A 129 -4.13 19.33 5.53
N GLY A 130 -3.88 20.00 4.40
CA GLY A 130 -2.80 20.98 4.26
C GLY A 130 -1.41 20.39 4.47
N LYS A 131 -1.21 19.09 4.15
CA LYS A 131 0.05 18.37 4.33
C LYS A 131 0.87 18.34 3.05
N LYS A 132 2.20 18.37 3.19
CA LYS A 132 3.16 18.14 2.09
C LYS A 132 3.83 16.79 2.31
N GLN A 133 3.22 15.73 1.81
CA GLN A 133 3.71 14.37 1.96
C GLN A 133 3.79 13.70 0.58
N TYR A 134 4.81 12.87 0.40
CA TYR A 134 5.13 12.22 -0.86
C TYR A 134 5.07 10.70 -0.72
N VAL A 135 4.71 10.02 -1.80
CA VAL A 135 4.81 8.56 -1.89
C VAL A 135 6.17 8.21 -2.49
N VAL A 136 6.84 7.25 -1.86
CA VAL A 136 8.09 6.64 -2.37
C VAL A 136 7.76 5.23 -2.82
N PRO A 137 7.65 4.97 -4.13
CA PRO A 137 7.38 3.65 -4.64
C PRO A 137 8.64 2.76 -4.56
N TYR A 138 8.46 1.51 -4.12
CA TYR A 138 9.43 0.44 -4.36
C TYR A 138 9.07 -0.22 -5.67
N LEU A 139 10.06 -0.29 -6.56
CA LEU A 139 9.91 -0.83 -7.90
C LEU A 139 10.88 -2.00 -8.08
N MET A 140 10.52 -2.95 -8.93
CA MET A 140 11.32 -4.12 -9.25
C MET A 140 11.51 -4.21 -10.76
N SER A 141 12.76 -4.19 -11.21
CA SER A 141 13.11 -4.48 -12.59
C SER A 141 13.43 -5.96 -12.77
N SER A 142 13.41 -6.41 -14.03
CA SER A 142 13.88 -7.76 -14.40
C SER A 142 13.16 -8.92 -13.70
N HIS A 143 11.89 -8.76 -13.35
CA HIS A 143 11.08 -9.88 -12.86
C HIS A 143 10.99 -10.99 -13.91
N PRO A 144 11.03 -12.28 -13.54
CA PRO A 144 10.84 -13.39 -14.49
C PRO A 144 9.57 -13.22 -15.33
N GLY A 145 9.72 -13.27 -16.66
CA GLY A 145 8.64 -12.99 -17.62
C GLY A 145 8.51 -11.53 -18.05
N SER A 146 9.30 -10.62 -17.49
CA SER A 146 9.46 -9.25 -18.02
C SER A 146 10.35 -9.28 -19.27
N THR A 147 9.98 -8.46 -20.27
CA THR A 147 10.76 -8.27 -21.50
C THR A 147 11.36 -6.87 -21.55
N LEU A 148 12.10 -6.57 -22.60
CA LEU A 148 12.63 -5.23 -22.83
C LEU A 148 11.53 -4.16 -22.90
N LYS A 149 10.35 -4.52 -23.40
CA LYS A 149 9.20 -3.61 -23.48
C LYS A 149 8.78 -3.13 -22.08
N GLU A 150 8.57 -4.05 -21.16
CA GLU A 150 8.16 -3.72 -19.80
C GLU A 150 9.28 -3.01 -19.02
N ALA A 151 10.54 -3.31 -19.33
CA ALA A 151 11.67 -2.56 -18.77
C ALA A 151 11.69 -1.09 -19.24
N VAL A 152 11.35 -0.84 -20.51
CA VAL A 152 11.20 0.52 -21.05
C VAL A 152 10.02 1.25 -20.41
N GLU A 153 8.86 0.59 -20.28
CA GLU A 153 7.68 1.16 -19.60
C GLU A 153 8.04 1.61 -18.17
N LEU A 154 8.77 0.77 -17.43
CA LEU A 154 9.21 1.10 -16.08
C LEU A 154 10.19 2.30 -16.07
N ALA A 155 11.14 2.32 -17.00
CA ALA A 155 12.11 3.42 -17.13
C ALA A 155 11.42 4.75 -17.48
N GLU A 156 10.44 4.73 -18.40
CA GLU A 156 9.64 5.91 -18.74
C GLU A 156 8.84 6.41 -17.55
N TYR A 157 8.21 5.51 -16.79
CA TYR A 157 7.54 5.87 -15.56
C TYR A 157 8.49 6.53 -14.55
N CYS A 158 9.68 5.97 -14.33
CA CYS A 158 10.70 6.57 -13.44
C CYS A 158 11.12 7.97 -13.90
N ARG A 159 11.32 8.16 -15.22
CA ARG A 159 11.58 9.49 -15.79
C ARG A 159 10.47 10.48 -15.48
N ASP A 160 9.22 10.05 -15.63
CA ASP A 160 8.03 10.91 -15.49
C ASP A 160 7.68 11.21 -14.03
N LEU A 161 8.22 10.44 -13.07
CA LEU A 161 8.14 10.76 -11.64
C LEU A 161 8.87 12.07 -11.29
N GLY A 162 9.79 12.54 -12.14
CA GLY A 162 10.57 13.74 -11.92
C GLY A 162 11.69 13.60 -10.87
N TYR A 163 11.94 12.39 -10.38
CA TYR A 163 13.08 12.04 -9.52
C TYR A 163 13.48 10.58 -9.77
N MET A 164 14.74 10.26 -9.51
CA MET A 164 15.23 8.89 -9.64
C MET A 164 14.96 8.13 -8.34
N PRO A 165 14.26 7.00 -8.37
CA PRO A 165 14.11 6.13 -7.20
C PRO A 165 15.48 5.65 -6.70
N GLU A 166 15.69 5.66 -5.39
CA GLU A 166 16.97 5.18 -4.79
C GLU A 166 17.10 3.65 -4.86
N GLN A 167 15.97 2.96 -4.97
CA GLN A 167 15.93 1.49 -5.03
C GLN A 167 14.95 1.04 -6.12
N VAL A 168 15.46 0.19 -7.00
CA VAL A 168 14.72 -0.52 -8.05
C VAL A 168 15.05 -2.00 -7.99
#